data_5034c9c4c582633970bd3d8c4df3371b
#
_entry.id   5034c9c4c582633970bd3d8c4df3371b
#
_cell.length_a   1.000
_cell.length_b   1.000
_cell.length_c   1.000
_cell.angle_alpha   90.00
_cell.angle_beta   90.00
_cell.angle_gamma   90.00
#
_symmetry.space_group_name_H-M   'P 1'
#
loop_
_entity.id
_entity.type
_entity.pdbx_description
1 polymer ?
#
loop_
_entity_poly.entity_id
_entity_poly.type
_entity_poly.pdbx_seq_one_letter_code
_entity_poly.pdbx_strand_id
1 'polypeptide(L)' 'MTWSKIDLIRIKAYAVKVRNGMPLDEVPEKYRDAVSEVMRQ' A
#
# COMPACT_ATOMS: atom_id res chain seq x y z
N MET A 1 16.08 0.43 -0.38
CA MET A 1 15.32 0.51 -1.64
C MET A 1 14.46 1.76 -1.65
N THR A 2 14.47 2.49 -2.74
CA THR A 2 13.76 3.75 -2.84
C THR A 2 12.56 3.60 -3.78
N TRP A 3 11.37 3.96 -3.30
CA TRP A 3 10.19 3.96 -4.12
C TRP A 3 10.15 5.24 -4.97
N SER A 4 9.68 5.12 -6.20
CA SER A 4 9.47 6.30 -7.03
C SER A 4 8.28 7.09 -6.48
N LYS A 5 8.13 8.33 -6.96
CA LYS A 5 7.01 9.16 -6.53
C LYS A 5 5.67 8.51 -6.87
N ILE A 6 5.59 7.89 -8.05
CA ILE A 6 4.37 7.20 -8.47
C ILE A 6 4.08 6.03 -7.55
N ASP A 7 5.12 5.28 -7.18
CA ASP A 7 4.94 4.14 -6.26
C ASP A 7 4.42 4.60 -4.92
N LEU A 8 4.96 5.70 -4.40
CA LEU A 8 4.51 6.22 -3.11
C LEU A 8 3.04 6.63 -3.16
N ILE A 9 2.61 7.24 -4.26
CA ILE A 9 1.21 7.62 -4.43
C ILE A 9 0.33 6.37 -4.44
N ARG A 10 0.76 5.33 -5.16
CA ARG A 10 0.00 4.09 -5.25
C ARG A 10 -0.08 3.38 -3.90
N ILE A 11 1.03 3.36 -3.16
CA ILE A 11 1.06 2.74 -1.84
C ILE A 11 0.06 3.42 -0.91
N LYS A 12 0.02 4.74 -0.91
CA LYS A 12 -0.94 5.48 -0.09
C LYS A 12 -2.37 5.21 -0.51
N ALA A 13 -2.61 5.16 -1.83
CA ALA A 13 -3.95 4.87 -2.33
C ALA A 13 -4.43 3.48 -1.91
N TYR A 14 -3.55 2.48 -2.00
CA TYR A 14 -3.90 1.14 -1.55
C TYR A 14 -4.14 1.09 -0.05
N ALA A 15 -3.34 1.82 0.71
CA ALA A 15 -3.53 1.85 2.17
C ALA A 15 -4.92 2.37 2.52
N VAL A 16 -5.37 3.42 1.82
CA VAL A 16 -6.72 3.95 2.04
C VAL A 16 -7.77 2.92 1.66
N LYS A 17 -7.59 2.23 0.53
CA LYS A 17 -8.55 1.22 0.09
C LYS A 17 -8.64 0.06 1.06
N VAL A 18 -7.50 -0.39 1.57
CA VAL A 18 -7.49 -1.49 2.54
C VAL A 18 -8.17 -1.06 3.84
N ARG A 19 -7.92 0.17 4.27
CA ARG A 19 -8.56 0.71 5.47
C ARG A 19 -10.06 0.76 5.32
N ASN A 20 -10.55 0.96 4.09
CA ASN A 20 -11.98 1.04 3.81
C ASN A 20 -12.60 -0.32 3.50
N GLY A 21 -11.85 -1.42 3.67
CA GLY A 21 -12.41 -2.75 3.55
C GLY A 21 -11.83 -3.63 2.45
N MET A 22 -10.94 -3.13 1.60
CA MET A 22 -10.34 -3.95 0.56
C MET A 22 -9.40 -4.98 1.19
N PRO A 23 -9.48 -6.27 0.77
CA PRO A 23 -8.54 -7.26 1.28
C PRO A 23 -7.11 -6.92 0.90
N LEU A 24 -6.18 -7.12 1.83
CA LEU A 24 -4.77 -6.88 1.58
C LEU A 24 -4.26 -7.74 0.41
N ASP A 25 -4.85 -8.91 0.21
CA ASP A 25 -4.47 -9.81 -0.86
C ASP A 25 -4.66 -9.20 -2.25
N GLU A 26 -5.53 -8.20 -2.38
CA GLU A 26 -5.74 -7.54 -3.66
C GLU A 26 -4.70 -6.48 -3.96
N VAL A 27 -3.88 -6.13 -3.00
CA VAL A 27 -2.77 -5.21 -3.22
C VAL A 27 -1.66 -5.96 -3.96
N PRO A 28 -1.08 -5.37 -5.03
CA PRO A 28 0.04 -6.01 -5.72
C PRO A 28 1.13 -6.43 -4.74
N GLU A 29 1.69 -7.61 -4.96
CA GLU A 29 2.66 -8.18 -4.02
C GLU A 29 3.81 -7.22 -3.73
N LYS A 30 4.27 -6.51 -4.75
CA LYS A 30 5.41 -5.60 -4.58
C LYS A 30 5.10 -4.45 -3.63
N TYR A 31 3.83 -4.10 -3.45
CA TYR A 31 3.44 -3.00 -2.57
C TYR A 31 2.90 -3.48 -1.23
N ARG A 32 2.66 -4.79 -1.10
CA ARG A 32 1.96 -5.33 0.06
C ARG A 32 2.66 -5.01 1.38
N ASP A 33 3.97 -5.22 1.43
CA ASP A 33 4.72 -4.92 2.66
C ASP A 33 4.72 -3.43 2.96
N ALA A 34 4.87 -2.60 1.94
CA ALA A 34 4.87 -1.15 2.12
C ALA A 34 3.50 -0.66 2.60
N VAL A 35 2.43 -1.21 2.05
CA VAL A 35 1.08 -0.86 2.50
C VAL A 35 0.87 -1.27 3.95
N SER A 36 1.33 -2.47 4.31
CA SER A 36 1.24 -2.92 5.70
C SER A 36 1.98 -2.00 6.64
N GLU A 37 3.16 -1.52 6.24
CA GLU A 37 3.94 -0.60 7.05
C GLU A 37 3.20 0.73 7.25
N VAL A 38 2.63 1.27 6.17
CA VAL A 38 1.88 2.52 6.26
C VAL A 38 0.69 2.36 7.20
N MET A 39 0.01 1.24 7.15
CA MET A 39 -1.16 1.01 7.99
C MET A 39 -0.81 0.78 9.44
N ARG A 40 0.43 0.43 9.71
CA ARG A 40 0.89 0.17 11.07
C ARG A 40 1.26 1.43 11.83
N GLN A 41 1.46 2.52 11.09
CA GLN A 41 1.86 3.80 11.67
C GLN A 41 0.69 4.59 12.22
#